data_a8541f32f8c39d6bc919bf8571e4dc6a
#
_entry.id   a8541f32f8c39d6bc919bf8571e4dc6a
#
_cell.length_a   1.000
_cell.length_b   1.000
_cell.length_c   1.000
_cell.angle_alpha   90.00
_cell.angle_beta   90.00
_cell.angle_gamma   90.00
#
_symmetry.space_group_name_H-M   'P 1'
#
loop_
_entity.id
_entity.type
_entity.pdbx_description
1 polymer ?
#
loop_
_entity_poly.entity_id
_entity_poly.type
_entity_poly.pdbx_seq_one_letter_code
_entity_poly.pdbx_strand_id
1 'polypeptide(L)'
;MKYGITNKILTIFAVEPIDYYWINENRFSCKSITYAFRFGNKFKIYAPHEKEKKWFSNTTKEIIQGYKQLPAKGDVLYITSSLKDIMSLYAMHMHGIALQSEMQMPSEMQMQMLQKRFKKIIVLYDNDFKSKDNPGQTMAKKICAKYNLVNMSIPTDWEAKDVSDAIVVHGFDKVKQFIYENQEKERESQDKI
;
A
#
# COMPACT_ATOMS: atom_id res chain seq x y z
N MET A 1 -3.77 -14.30 -12.35
CA MET A 1 -3.19 -14.07 -11.00
C MET A 1 -4.12 -13.18 -10.21
N LYS A 2 -4.41 -13.53 -8.95
CA LYS A 2 -5.53 -12.94 -8.19
C LYS A 2 -5.46 -11.41 -8.01
N TYR A 3 -4.28 -10.81 -7.94
CA TYR A 3 -4.07 -9.37 -7.67
C TYR A 3 -3.16 -8.69 -8.72
N GLY A 4 -2.94 -9.32 -9.86
CA GLY A 4 -1.92 -8.91 -10.83
C GLY A 4 -0.47 -9.17 -10.37
N ILE A 5 -0.28 -9.73 -9.18
CA ILE A 5 1.04 -9.94 -8.56
C ILE A 5 1.66 -11.24 -9.08
N THR A 6 2.80 -11.13 -9.75
CA THR A 6 3.60 -12.26 -10.27
C THR A 6 4.71 -12.65 -9.30
N ASN A 7 5.29 -13.84 -9.47
CA ASN A 7 6.48 -14.25 -8.70
C ASN A 7 7.64 -13.25 -8.88
N LYS A 8 7.81 -12.68 -10.07
CA LYS A 8 8.81 -11.63 -10.33
C LYS A 8 8.57 -10.41 -9.44
N ILE A 9 7.32 -9.98 -9.27
CA ILE A 9 6.96 -8.86 -8.40
C ILE A 9 7.24 -9.21 -6.93
N LEU A 10 6.87 -10.41 -6.48
CA LEU A 10 7.20 -10.86 -5.12
C LEU A 10 8.72 -10.78 -4.86
N THR A 11 9.54 -11.25 -5.79
CA THR A 11 11.00 -11.17 -5.70
C THR A 11 11.49 -9.71 -5.63
N ILE A 12 10.96 -8.80 -6.48
CA ILE A 12 11.31 -7.38 -6.48
C ILE A 12 11.03 -6.73 -5.13
N PHE A 13 9.92 -7.11 -4.49
CA PHE A 13 9.52 -6.58 -3.19
C PHE A 13 10.05 -7.38 -2.00
N ALA A 14 10.92 -8.36 -2.25
CA ALA A 14 11.50 -9.26 -1.24
C ALA A 14 10.42 -9.91 -0.36
N VAL A 15 9.38 -10.42 -1.01
CA VAL A 15 8.30 -11.19 -0.39
C VAL A 15 8.49 -12.65 -0.74
N GLU A 16 8.55 -13.49 0.28
CA GLU A 16 8.75 -14.93 0.12
C GLU A 16 7.80 -15.74 1.02
N PRO A 17 7.30 -16.90 0.56
CA PRO A 17 6.60 -17.82 1.43
C PRO A 17 7.61 -18.42 2.42
N ILE A 18 7.16 -18.69 3.65
CA ILE A 18 7.96 -19.28 4.71
C ILE A 18 7.21 -20.42 5.40
N ASP A 19 7.97 -21.43 5.85
CA ASP A 19 7.43 -22.56 6.61
C ASP A 19 7.61 -22.40 8.11
N TYR A 20 8.54 -21.53 8.52
CA TYR A 20 8.79 -21.22 9.93
C TYR A 20 9.47 -19.86 10.09
N TYR A 21 9.43 -19.32 11.30
CA TYR A 21 10.14 -18.12 11.71
C TYR A 21 10.60 -18.22 13.16
N TRP A 22 11.50 -17.33 13.55
CA TRP A 22 12.02 -17.27 14.91
C TRP A 22 11.59 -15.95 15.58
N ILE A 23 11.15 -16.05 16.83
CA ILE A 23 10.99 -14.90 17.72
C ILE A 23 11.92 -15.13 18.90
N ASN A 24 12.94 -14.30 19.03
CA ASN A 24 14.07 -14.55 19.92
C ASN A 24 14.68 -15.92 19.58
N GLU A 25 14.82 -16.81 20.54
CA GLU A 25 15.38 -18.16 20.36
C GLU A 25 14.32 -19.24 20.06
N ASN A 26 13.04 -18.86 20.02
CA ASN A 26 11.95 -19.80 19.82
C ASN A 26 11.57 -19.91 18.34
N ARG A 27 11.51 -21.15 17.82
CA ARG A 27 11.04 -21.46 16.48
C ARG A 27 9.53 -21.67 16.47
N PHE A 28 8.87 -21.02 15.51
CA PHE A 28 7.44 -21.14 15.25
C PHE A 28 7.24 -21.71 13.84
N SER A 29 6.58 -22.85 13.72
CA SER A 29 6.18 -23.40 12.42
C SER A 29 4.90 -22.76 11.95
N CYS A 30 4.82 -22.42 10.66
CA CYS A 30 3.63 -21.88 10.04
C CYS A 30 2.57 -22.98 9.90
N LYS A 31 1.34 -22.68 10.35
CA LYS A 31 0.19 -23.61 10.26
C LYS A 31 -0.56 -23.49 8.93
N SER A 32 -0.34 -22.40 8.23
CA SER A 32 -0.99 -22.06 6.95
C SER A 32 -0.01 -21.27 6.08
N ILE A 33 -0.40 -20.96 4.84
CA ILE A 33 0.40 -20.13 3.95
C ILE A 33 0.76 -18.82 4.66
N THR A 34 2.07 -18.59 4.80
CA THR A 34 2.63 -17.44 5.51
C THR A 34 3.70 -16.80 4.64
N TYR A 35 3.74 -15.48 4.62
CA TYR A 35 4.70 -14.68 3.85
C TYR A 35 5.58 -13.85 4.75
N ALA A 36 6.87 -13.76 4.43
CA ALA A 36 7.79 -12.81 5.02
C ALA A 36 8.03 -11.64 4.05
N PHE A 37 7.85 -10.43 4.52
CA PHE A 37 8.19 -9.19 3.84
C PHE A 37 9.49 -8.66 4.43
N ARG A 38 10.56 -8.61 3.64
CA ARG A 38 11.91 -8.29 4.12
C ARG A 38 12.26 -6.82 3.88
N PHE A 39 12.71 -6.14 4.93
CA PHE A 39 13.17 -4.75 4.92
C PHE A 39 14.60 -4.65 5.49
N GLY A 40 15.59 -5.09 4.70
CA GLY A 40 16.95 -5.27 5.21
C GLY A 40 17.02 -6.41 6.23
N ASN A 41 17.38 -6.09 7.47
CA ASN A 41 17.40 -7.02 8.60
C ASN A 41 16.09 -7.06 9.40
N LYS A 42 15.06 -6.37 8.95
CA LYS A 42 13.74 -6.33 9.57
C LYS A 42 12.73 -7.09 8.73
N PHE A 43 11.69 -7.59 9.39
CA PHE A 43 10.66 -8.41 8.76
C PHE A 43 9.27 -8.01 9.19
N LYS A 44 8.32 -8.18 8.28
CA LYS A 44 6.89 -8.21 8.56
C LYS A 44 6.36 -9.54 8.06
N ILE A 45 5.79 -10.35 8.93
CA ILE A 45 5.28 -11.69 8.63
C ILE A 45 3.76 -11.58 8.52
N TYR A 46 3.21 -12.14 7.46
CA TYR A 46 1.78 -12.14 7.18
C TYR A 46 1.25 -13.56 7.01
N ALA A 47 0.33 -13.96 7.88
CA ALA A 47 -0.39 -15.22 7.86
C ALA A 47 -1.89 -14.95 7.58
N PRO A 48 -2.32 -14.86 6.30
CA PRO A 48 -3.65 -14.42 5.90
C PRO A 48 -4.80 -15.27 6.47
N HIS A 49 -4.54 -16.56 6.70
CA HIS A 49 -5.54 -17.52 7.17
C HIS A 49 -5.59 -17.68 8.69
N GLU A 50 -4.68 -17.05 9.43
CA GLU A 50 -4.73 -17.06 10.89
C GLU A 50 -5.85 -16.14 11.39
N LYS A 51 -6.64 -16.64 12.37
CA LYS A 51 -7.82 -15.93 12.89
C LYS A 51 -7.46 -14.85 13.90
N GLU A 52 -6.52 -15.16 14.80
CA GLU A 52 -6.23 -14.30 15.95
C GLU A 52 -5.14 -13.26 15.64
N LYS A 53 -4.02 -13.68 15.05
CA LYS A 53 -2.88 -12.81 14.81
C LYS A 53 -2.30 -13.01 13.42
N LYS A 54 -2.76 -12.21 12.47
CA LYS A 54 -2.34 -12.26 11.08
C LYS A 54 -0.97 -11.64 10.82
N TRP A 55 -0.50 -10.77 11.72
CA TRP A 55 0.72 -10.00 11.52
C TRP A 55 1.69 -10.11 12.69
N PHE A 56 2.97 -10.29 12.36
CA PHE A 56 4.11 -10.13 13.28
C PHE A 56 5.11 -9.21 12.62
N SER A 57 5.78 -8.33 13.38
CA SER A 57 6.72 -7.39 12.82
C SER A 57 7.76 -6.97 13.85
N ASN A 58 9.01 -6.82 13.39
CA ASN A 58 10.06 -6.10 14.10
C ASN A 58 10.49 -4.83 13.34
N THR A 59 9.64 -4.37 12.40
CA THR A 59 9.86 -3.12 11.67
C THR A 59 9.58 -1.92 12.56
N THR A 60 10.12 -0.77 12.18
CA THR A 60 9.93 0.50 12.89
C THR A 60 9.19 1.49 11.98
N LYS A 61 8.63 2.56 12.57
CA LYS A 61 7.86 3.59 11.85
C LYS A 61 8.65 4.37 10.79
N GLU A 62 9.97 4.31 10.85
CA GLU A 62 10.87 4.93 9.87
C GLU A 62 10.93 4.16 8.55
N ILE A 63 10.60 2.86 8.57
CA ILE A 63 10.62 2.01 7.37
C ILE A 63 9.37 2.29 6.54
N ILE A 64 9.59 2.73 5.30
CA ILE A 64 8.53 2.91 4.29
C ILE A 64 8.54 1.68 3.38
N GLN A 65 7.42 0.97 3.33
CA GLN A 65 7.23 -0.18 2.43
C GLN A 65 7.21 0.31 0.98
N GLY A 66 7.90 -0.39 0.08
CA GLY A 66 7.97 -0.02 -1.34
C GLY A 66 8.97 1.10 -1.68
N TYR A 67 9.61 1.75 -0.70
CA TYR A 67 10.52 2.88 -0.94
C TYR A 67 11.72 2.54 -1.83
N LYS A 68 12.28 1.33 -1.67
CA LYS A 68 13.43 0.87 -2.47
C LYS A 68 13.10 0.64 -3.94
N GLN A 69 11.83 0.40 -4.27
CA GLN A 69 11.34 0.16 -5.61
C GLN A 69 10.99 1.45 -6.36
N LEU A 70 11.02 2.60 -5.69
CA LEU A 70 10.72 3.89 -6.31
C LEU A 70 11.86 4.36 -7.22
N PRO A 71 11.57 4.97 -8.37
CA PRO A 71 12.57 5.66 -9.19
C PRO A 71 13.11 6.89 -8.46
N ALA A 72 14.25 7.42 -8.91
CA ALA A 72 14.82 8.63 -8.34
C ALA A 72 13.89 9.86 -8.48
N LYS A 73 13.12 9.92 -9.58
CA LYS A 73 12.08 10.93 -9.85
C LYS A 73 10.89 10.27 -10.53
N GLY A 74 9.70 10.82 -10.33
CA GLY A 74 8.46 10.34 -10.95
C GLY A 74 7.37 11.42 -10.97
N ASP A 75 6.32 11.20 -11.74
CA ASP A 75 5.21 12.13 -11.81
C ASP A 75 4.24 11.94 -10.63
N VAL A 76 3.79 10.70 -10.40
CA VAL A 76 2.79 10.40 -9.37
C VAL A 76 3.25 9.29 -8.45
N LEU A 77 3.04 9.47 -7.16
CA LEU A 77 3.23 8.49 -6.10
C LEU A 77 1.91 8.24 -5.37
N TYR A 78 1.57 7.00 -5.14
CA TYR A 78 0.44 6.61 -4.31
C TYR A 78 0.90 6.20 -2.91
N ILE A 79 0.25 6.72 -1.87
CA ILE A 79 0.40 6.23 -0.49
C ILE A 79 -0.79 5.33 -0.19
N THR A 80 -0.55 4.03 -0.01
CA THR A 80 -1.57 3.00 0.23
C THR A 80 -1.50 2.45 1.65
N SER A 81 -2.46 1.58 2.00
CA SER A 81 -2.53 0.96 3.33
C SER A 81 -1.61 -0.26 3.45
N SER A 82 -1.25 -0.92 2.34
CA SER A 82 -0.56 -2.21 2.40
C SER A 82 0.48 -2.43 1.30
N LEU A 83 1.46 -3.32 1.57
CA LEU A 83 2.43 -3.76 0.57
C LEU A 83 1.75 -4.55 -0.58
N LYS A 84 0.63 -5.21 -0.32
CA LYS A 84 -0.16 -5.92 -1.34
C LYS A 84 -0.65 -4.93 -2.41
N ASP A 85 -1.20 -3.79 -2.00
CA ASP A 85 -1.68 -2.75 -2.92
C ASP A 85 -0.54 -2.10 -3.70
N ILE A 86 0.61 -1.86 -3.05
CA ILE A 86 1.82 -1.38 -3.72
C ILE A 86 2.24 -2.33 -4.84
N MET A 87 2.25 -3.63 -4.59
CA MET A 87 2.61 -4.62 -5.60
C MET A 87 1.59 -4.67 -6.75
N SER A 88 0.30 -4.48 -6.45
CA SER A 88 -0.75 -4.37 -7.46
C SER A 88 -0.60 -3.10 -8.32
N LEU A 89 -0.30 -1.96 -7.70
CA LEU A 89 0.03 -0.71 -8.42
C LEU A 89 1.31 -0.87 -9.28
N TYR A 90 2.33 -1.53 -8.74
CA TYR A 90 3.55 -1.81 -9.49
C TYR A 90 3.29 -2.67 -10.74
N ALA A 91 2.38 -3.66 -10.66
CA ALA A 91 1.93 -4.44 -11.79
C ALA A 91 1.23 -3.59 -12.88
N MET A 92 0.61 -2.47 -12.47
CA MET A 92 -0.01 -1.48 -13.35
C MET A 92 0.98 -0.44 -13.90
N HIS A 93 2.28 -0.55 -13.57
CA HIS A 93 3.33 0.44 -13.85
C HIS A 93 3.15 1.76 -13.10
N MET A 94 2.56 1.73 -11.92
CA MET A 94 2.37 2.86 -11.01
C MET A 94 3.29 2.74 -9.79
N HIS A 95 3.65 3.86 -9.18
CA HIS A 95 4.53 3.90 -8.02
C HIS A 95 3.73 4.02 -6.73
N GLY A 96 3.95 3.11 -5.80
CA GLY A 96 3.26 3.10 -4.51
C GLY A 96 4.21 2.90 -3.33
N ILE A 97 3.80 3.44 -2.20
CA ILE A 97 4.39 3.16 -0.88
C ILE A 97 3.31 2.91 0.15
N ALA A 98 3.68 2.30 1.27
CA ALA A 98 2.86 2.27 2.47
C ALA A 98 3.71 2.49 3.73
N LEU A 99 3.09 3.06 4.75
CA LEU A 99 3.68 3.12 6.08
C LEU A 99 3.55 1.76 6.77
N GLN A 100 4.08 1.60 7.97
CA GLN A 100 4.00 0.31 8.68
C GLN A 100 2.61 0.03 9.25
N SER A 101 1.82 1.07 9.44
CA SER A 101 0.41 1.00 9.85
C SER A 101 -0.38 2.08 9.11
N GLU A 102 -1.61 1.76 8.72
CA GLU A 102 -2.56 2.70 8.15
C GLU A 102 -2.84 3.90 9.07
N MET A 103 -2.80 3.67 10.40
CA MET A 103 -3.01 4.72 11.40
C MET A 103 -1.75 5.57 11.67
N GLN A 104 -0.66 5.31 10.99
CA GLN A 104 0.57 6.07 11.15
C GLN A 104 0.53 7.36 10.32
N MET A 105 0.80 8.50 10.96
CA MET A 105 1.08 9.76 10.26
C MET A 105 2.52 9.73 9.73
N PRO A 106 2.77 10.02 8.44
CA PRO A 106 4.13 10.21 7.94
C PRO A 106 4.82 11.36 8.68
N SER A 107 6.12 11.24 8.90
CA SER A 107 6.90 12.36 9.46
C SER A 107 7.15 13.44 8.39
N GLU A 108 7.45 14.67 8.85
CA GLU A 108 7.81 15.78 7.95
C GLU A 108 8.99 15.41 7.03
N MET A 109 10.00 14.75 7.59
CA MET A 109 11.18 14.32 6.82
C MET A 109 10.80 13.28 5.75
N GLN A 110 9.94 12.30 6.08
CA GLN A 110 9.45 11.32 5.11
C GLN A 110 8.70 12.01 3.97
N MET A 111 7.79 12.93 4.29
CA MET A 111 7.03 13.66 3.27
C MET A 111 7.91 14.55 2.40
N GLN A 112 8.84 15.30 2.97
CA GLN A 112 9.79 16.12 2.21
C GLN A 112 10.64 15.29 1.25
N MET A 113 11.11 14.11 1.68
CA MET A 113 11.85 13.19 0.79
C MET A 113 10.99 12.71 -0.39
N LEU A 114 9.71 12.40 -0.15
CA LEU A 114 8.79 11.93 -1.19
C LEU A 114 8.41 13.07 -2.15
N GLN A 115 8.12 14.26 -1.64
CA GLN A 115 7.78 15.46 -2.42
C GLN A 115 8.95 15.97 -3.30
N LYS A 116 10.20 15.74 -2.90
CA LYS A 116 11.38 16.02 -3.75
C LYS A 116 11.53 15.05 -4.93
N ARG A 117 10.93 13.85 -4.84
CA ARG A 117 11.02 12.79 -5.85
C ARG A 117 9.85 12.77 -6.81
N PHE A 118 8.66 13.16 -6.35
CA PHE A 118 7.42 13.06 -7.12
C PHE A 118 6.73 14.42 -7.21
N LYS A 119 6.22 14.71 -8.40
CA LYS A 119 5.48 15.96 -8.66
C LYS A 119 4.13 15.98 -7.94
N LYS A 120 3.50 14.81 -7.82
CA LYS A 120 2.19 14.64 -7.18
C LYS A 120 2.20 13.43 -6.26
N ILE A 121 1.58 13.57 -5.09
CA ILE A 121 1.36 12.47 -4.15
C ILE A 121 -0.14 12.34 -3.91
N ILE A 122 -0.67 11.13 -4.08
CA ILE A 122 -2.07 10.79 -3.89
C ILE A 122 -2.17 9.78 -2.75
N VAL A 123 -3.03 10.05 -1.77
CA VAL A 123 -3.34 9.09 -0.70
C VAL A 123 -4.48 8.20 -1.20
N LEU A 124 -4.24 6.89 -1.24
CA LEU A 124 -5.18 5.87 -1.72
C LEU A 124 -5.31 4.78 -0.63
N TYR A 125 -5.94 5.15 0.47
CA TYR A 125 -6.16 4.27 1.63
C TYR A 125 -7.44 3.46 1.49
N ASP A 126 -7.54 2.41 2.32
CA ASP A 126 -8.73 1.56 2.38
C ASP A 126 -9.99 2.40 2.56
N ASN A 127 -11.04 2.02 1.84
CA ASN A 127 -12.37 2.58 1.99
C ASN A 127 -13.27 1.57 2.70
N ASP A 128 -13.16 1.50 4.02
CA ASP A 128 -13.94 0.59 4.87
C ASP A 128 -15.39 1.08 5.02
N PHE A 129 -16.07 1.29 3.89
CA PHE A 129 -17.42 1.89 3.80
C PHE A 129 -18.50 1.13 4.61
N LYS A 130 -18.26 -0.13 4.97
CA LYS A 130 -19.13 -0.92 5.86
C LYS A 130 -18.90 -0.59 7.34
N SER A 131 -17.79 0.05 7.68
CA SER A 131 -17.49 0.49 9.04
C SER A 131 -18.04 1.89 9.28
N LYS A 132 -18.70 2.12 10.41
CA LYS A 132 -19.24 3.43 10.80
C LYS A 132 -18.19 4.54 10.77
N ASP A 133 -16.98 4.24 11.20
CA ASP A 133 -15.91 5.24 11.38
C ASP A 133 -14.98 5.36 10.16
N ASN A 134 -15.03 4.40 9.22
CA ASN A 134 -14.16 4.32 8.04
C ASN A 134 -12.72 4.79 8.34
N PRO A 135 -11.95 4.04 9.14
CA PRO A 135 -10.68 4.50 9.71
C PRO A 135 -9.64 4.85 8.65
N GLY A 136 -9.59 4.09 7.55
CA GLY A 136 -8.70 4.36 6.42
C GLY A 136 -8.95 5.73 5.81
N GLN A 137 -10.19 6.03 5.46
CA GLN A 137 -10.55 7.33 4.88
C GLN A 137 -10.43 8.48 5.88
N THR A 138 -10.68 8.21 7.16
CA THR A 138 -10.45 9.21 8.22
C THR A 138 -8.98 9.58 8.32
N MET A 139 -8.07 8.60 8.26
CA MET A 139 -6.63 8.86 8.29
C MET A 139 -6.13 9.48 6.99
N ALA A 140 -6.62 9.04 5.84
CA ALA A 140 -6.31 9.65 4.54
C ALA A 140 -6.60 11.15 4.53
N LYS A 141 -7.79 11.55 4.99
CA LYS A 141 -8.17 12.98 5.10
C LYS A 141 -7.22 13.77 6.01
N LYS A 142 -6.80 13.20 7.15
CA LYS A 142 -5.83 13.85 8.06
C LYS A 142 -4.47 14.05 7.39
N ILE A 143 -3.96 13.05 6.66
CA ILE A 143 -2.70 13.14 5.93
C ILE A 143 -2.81 14.19 4.83
N CYS A 144 -3.88 14.16 4.04
CA CYS A 144 -4.12 15.13 2.96
C CYS A 144 -4.21 16.55 3.49
N ALA A 145 -4.96 16.79 4.56
CA ALA A 145 -5.08 18.11 5.18
C ALA A 145 -3.74 18.64 5.70
N LYS A 146 -2.95 17.75 6.34
CA LYS A 146 -1.64 18.14 6.90
C LYS A 146 -0.61 18.51 5.84
N TYR A 147 -0.58 17.79 4.71
CA TYR A 147 0.48 17.90 3.72
C TYR A 147 0.02 18.47 2.38
N ASN A 148 -1.22 18.97 2.31
CA ASN A 148 -1.86 19.48 1.10
C ASN A 148 -1.78 18.48 -0.06
N LEU A 149 -2.29 17.26 0.18
CA LEU A 149 -2.28 16.16 -0.78
C LEU A 149 -3.70 15.86 -1.29
N VAL A 150 -3.76 15.11 -2.38
CA VAL A 150 -5.03 14.62 -2.95
C VAL A 150 -5.43 13.30 -2.29
N ASN A 151 -6.70 13.15 -1.94
CA ASN A 151 -7.29 11.89 -1.52
C ASN A 151 -8.02 11.23 -2.68
N MET A 152 -7.69 9.97 -2.96
CA MET A 152 -8.44 9.10 -3.88
C MET A 152 -8.92 7.87 -3.11
N SER A 153 -10.11 7.37 -3.41
CA SER A 153 -10.62 6.14 -2.82
C SER A 153 -11.26 5.24 -3.88
N ILE A 154 -11.27 3.94 -3.63
CA ILE A 154 -12.07 3.00 -4.41
C ILE A 154 -13.55 3.34 -4.19
N PRO A 155 -14.38 3.40 -5.25
CA PRO A 155 -15.80 3.72 -5.13
C PRO A 155 -16.54 2.71 -4.23
N THR A 156 -17.46 3.21 -3.42
CA THR A 156 -18.23 2.37 -2.47
C THR A 156 -19.14 1.36 -3.17
N ASP A 157 -19.67 1.71 -4.33
CA ASP A 157 -20.50 0.84 -5.19
C ASP A 157 -19.71 -0.30 -5.87
N TRP A 158 -18.37 -0.26 -5.77
CA TRP A 158 -17.52 -1.36 -6.23
C TRP A 158 -17.42 -2.51 -5.24
N GLU A 159 -18.00 -2.39 -4.04
CA GLU A 159 -17.95 -3.40 -2.98
C GLU A 159 -16.53 -3.90 -2.63
N ALA A 160 -15.53 -3.08 -2.89
CA ALA A 160 -14.12 -3.32 -2.65
C ALA A 160 -13.55 -2.18 -1.81
N LYS A 161 -12.71 -2.50 -0.84
CA LYS A 161 -12.17 -1.50 0.07
C LYS A 161 -10.81 -0.94 -0.36
N ASP A 162 -10.01 -1.73 -1.04
CA ASP A 162 -8.65 -1.42 -1.47
C ASP A 162 -8.41 -1.80 -2.94
N VAL A 163 -7.25 -1.42 -3.47
CA VAL A 163 -6.86 -1.69 -4.87
C VAL A 163 -6.86 -3.18 -5.16
N SER A 164 -6.35 -4.00 -4.25
CA SER A 164 -6.24 -5.44 -4.45
C SER A 164 -7.61 -6.12 -4.45
N ASP A 165 -8.50 -5.70 -3.54
CA ASP A 165 -9.86 -6.22 -3.49
C ASP A 165 -10.64 -5.78 -4.75
N ALA A 166 -10.48 -4.54 -5.21
CA ALA A 166 -11.07 -4.05 -6.44
C ALA A 166 -10.65 -4.87 -7.68
N ILE A 167 -9.37 -5.27 -7.76
CA ILE A 167 -8.88 -6.15 -8.83
C ILE A 167 -9.59 -7.51 -8.81
N VAL A 168 -9.85 -8.06 -7.64
CA VAL A 168 -10.55 -9.35 -7.50
C VAL A 168 -12.00 -9.25 -7.96
N VAL A 169 -12.68 -8.15 -7.66
CA VAL A 169 -14.11 -7.97 -7.97
C VAL A 169 -14.32 -7.50 -9.42
N HIS A 170 -13.51 -6.57 -9.90
CA HIS A 170 -13.73 -5.87 -11.16
C HIS A 170 -12.71 -6.18 -12.27
N GLY A 171 -11.62 -6.88 -11.94
CA GLY A 171 -10.55 -7.21 -12.87
C GLY A 171 -9.48 -6.12 -12.94
N PHE A 172 -8.30 -6.55 -13.38
CA PHE A 172 -7.06 -5.74 -13.37
C PHE A 172 -7.17 -4.49 -14.26
N ASP A 173 -7.64 -4.66 -15.49
CA ASP A 173 -7.65 -3.56 -16.47
C ASP A 173 -8.65 -2.46 -16.10
N LYS A 174 -9.82 -2.83 -15.57
CA LYS A 174 -10.83 -1.85 -15.13
C LYS A 174 -10.32 -1.01 -13.96
N VAL A 175 -9.64 -1.65 -12.99
CA VAL A 175 -9.05 -0.93 -11.85
C VAL A 175 -7.91 -0.03 -12.29
N LYS A 176 -7.04 -0.51 -13.19
CA LYS A 176 -5.96 0.28 -13.77
C LYS A 176 -6.51 1.52 -14.49
N GLN A 177 -7.53 1.36 -15.33
CA GLN A 177 -8.16 2.45 -16.05
C GLN A 177 -8.78 3.47 -15.07
N PHE A 178 -9.52 3.01 -14.06
CA PHE A 178 -10.11 3.88 -13.04
C PHE A 178 -9.06 4.75 -12.33
N ILE A 179 -7.95 4.14 -11.87
CA ILE A 179 -6.89 4.89 -11.18
C ILE A 179 -6.27 5.91 -12.13
N TYR A 180 -6.01 5.54 -13.37
CA TYR A 180 -5.42 6.42 -14.38
C TYR A 180 -6.33 7.61 -14.71
N GLU A 181 -7.61 7.39 -14.97
CA GLU A 181 -8.57 8.46 -15.29
C GLU A 181 -8.76 9.46 -14.13
N ASN A 182 -8.78 8.97 -12.88
CA ASN A 182 -8.89 9.86 -11.73
C ASN A 182 -7.58 10.62 -11.45
N GLN A 183 -6.43 10.03 -11.76
CA GLN A 183 -5.15 10.76 -11.73
C GLN A 183 -5.14 11.94 -12.71
N GLU A 184 -5.67 11.78 -13.92
CA GLU A 184 -5.73 12.83 -14.95
C GLU A 184 -6.73 13.95 -14.60
N LYS A 185 -7.93 13.61 -14.12
CA LYS A 185 -8.93 14.63 -13.67
C LYS A 185 -8.36 15.57 -12.61
N GLU A 186 -7.57 15.03 -11.70
CA GLU A 186 -6.90 15.79 -10.66
C GLU A 186 -5.74 16.67 -11.21
N ARG A 187 -5.13 16.31 -12.35
CA ARG A 187 -4.16 17.17 -13.04
C ARG A 187 -4.83 18.43 -13.59
N GLU A 188 -5.92 18.25 -14.34
CA GLU A 188 -6.65 19.34 -14.98
C GLU A 188 -7.25 20.34 -13.99
N SER A 189 -7.57 19.91 -12.76
CA SER A 189 -8.08 20.80 -11.71
C SER A 189 -7.00 21.68 -11.09
N GLN A 190 -5.74 21.24 -11.09
CA GLN A 190 -4.60 22.01 -10.56
C GLN A 190 -4.02 22.99 -11.58
N ASP A 191 -4.08 22.68 -12.88
CA ASP A 191 -3.59 23.56 -13.95
C ASP A 191 -4.54 24.75 -14.23
N LYS A 192 -5.72 24.80 -13.58
CA LYS A 192 -6.73 25.85 -13.72
C LYS A 192 -6.70 26.88 -12.58
N ILE A 193 -5.78 26.76 -11.64
CA ILE A 193 -5.59 27.67 -10.50
C ILE A 193 -4.28 28.44 -10.67
#